data_6cb84de733e38ca5fb235d658fc355e1
#
_entry.id   6cb84de733e38ca5fb235d658fc355e1
#
_cell.length_a   1.000
_cell.length_b   1.000
_cell.length_c   1.000
_cell.angle_alpha   90.00
_cell.angle_beta   90.00
_cell.angle_gamma   90.00
#
_symmetry.space_group_name_H-M   'P 1'
#
loop_
_entity.id
_entity.type
_entity.pdbx_description
1 polymer ?
#
loop_
_entity_poly.entity_id
_entity_poly.type
_entity_poly.pdbx_seq_one_letter_code
_entity_poly.pdbx_strand_id
1 'polypeptide(L)'
;ALLHYKFRLMVKKMMLAMLCGCATVTYAQQYAAPQMVSLDKGWEFSKAGSDEWLSAKVPGTVHQDLIDHGKLPDPFYGRNEEKVQWVEKEDWQYRTSFTVTEEQLQREAATLIMEGLDTYADVYLNGSLLLKADNMFVGYKVPVKSVLRKGENKLYVYFHSPVNYVMPQWESNGFNYPADNDHSDKRVSVFSRKAPYSFGWDWGIRLATSGIWRPVTLAFYDAASINDYYVHQVSVSQAEAKVENKLEINSVGNVERKAQVTVEYAYNGDSYAE
;
A
#
# COMPACT_ATOMS: atom_id res chain seq x y z
N ALA A 1 -6.40 -5.60 -23.73
CA ALA A 1 -4.96 -5.68 -24.07
C ALA A 1 -4.19 -5.65 -22.75
N LEU A 2 -3.46 -6.73 -22.42
CA LEU A 2 -2.55 -6.73 -21.27
C LEU A 2 -1.28 -5.99 -21.69
N LEU A 3 -1.06 -4.82 -21.11
CA LEU A 3 0.22 -4.12 -21.24
C LEU A 3 1.23 -4.78 -20.30
N HIS A 4 2.28 -5.39 -20.87
CA HIS A 4 3.41 -5.91 -20.10
C HIS A 4 4.52 -4.85 -20.12
N TYR A 5 4.94 -4.37 -18.96
CA TYR A 5 6.03 -3.39 -18.84
C TYR A 5 7.33 -4.10 -18.46
N LYS A 6 8.38 -3.93 -19.27
CA LYS A 6 9.76 -4.25 -18.89
C LYS A 6 10.53 -2.97 -18.67
N PHE A 7 11.11 -2.81 -17.49
CA PHE A 7 11.83 -1.61 -17.11
C PHE A 7 13.34 -1.85 -17.12
N ARG A 8 14.09 -0.98 -17.78
CA ARG A 8 15.56 -0.96 -17.72
C ARG A 8 16.04 0.47 -17.47
N LEU A 9 16.48 0.75 -16.23
CA LEU A 9 17.04 2.04 -15.86
C LEU A 9 18.57 2.02 -16.10
N MET A 10 19.08 2.88 -16.98
CA MET A 10 20.51 3.14 -17.15
C MET A 10 20.86 4.50 -16.58
N VAL A 11 21.71 4.54 -15.55
CA VAL A 11 22.17 5.80 -14.93
C VAL A 11 23.62 6.03 -15.23
N LYS A 12 23.95 7.20 -15.79
CA LYS A 12 25.34 7.62 -16.10
C LYS A 12 25.85 8.58 -15.01
N LYS A 13 26.97 8.25 -14.35
CA LYS A 13 27.72 9.20 -13.54
C LYS A 13 28.66 10.02 -14.46
N MET A 14 28.57 11.35 -14.43
CA MET A 14 29.58 12.22 -14.99
C MET A 14 30.60 12.62 -13.92
N MET A 15 31.83 12.21 -14.08
CA MET A 15 32.96 12.73 -13.33
C MET A 15 33.64 13.82 -14.16
N LEU A 16 33.77 15.03 -13.61
CA LEU A 16 34.54 16.10 -14.20
C LEU A 16 36.04 15.79 -14.01
N ALA A 17 36.73 15.43 -15.07
CA ALA A 17 38.19 15.24 -15.06
C ALA A 17 38.86 16.36 -15.85
N MET A 18 39.85 17.02 -15.21
CA MET A 18 40.77 18.00 -15.81
C MET A 18 41.60 17.38 -16.93
N LEU A 19 41.88 18.20 -17.94
CA LEU A 19 42.64 17.88 -19.14
C LEU A 19 44.03 17.26 -18.84
N CYS A 20 44.13 15.98 -19.09
CA CYS A 20 45.35 15.32 -19.58
C CYS A 20 44.87 14.22 -20.51
N GLY A 21 45.40 14.13 -21.71
CA GLY A 21 44.91 13.30 -22.80
C GLY A 21 44.90 11.79 -22.53
N CYS A 22 43.91 11.35 -21.75
CA CYS A 22 43.54 9.96 -21.59
C CYS A 22 42.11 9.77 -22.09
N ALA A 23 41.92 8.80 -22.95
CA ALA A 23 40.61 8.38 -23.37
C ALA A 23 39.78 7.96 -22.14
N THR A 24 38.81 8.77 -21.71
CA THR A 24 37.90 8.44 -20.63
C THR A 24 36.89 7.43 -21.14
N VAL A 25 37.06 6.18 -20.75
CA VAL A 25 36.02 5.15 -20.88
C VAL A 25 34.96 5.44 -19.82
N THR A 26 33.84 6.05 -20.22
CA THR A 26 32.69 6.22 -19.33
C THR A 26 31.96 4.90 -19.19
N TYR A 27 32.16 4.23 -18.07
CA TYR A 27 31.35 3.08 -17.72
C TYR A 27 29.96 3.57 -17.26
N ALA A 28 28.91 3.18 -17.97
CA ALA A 28 27.57 3.28 -17.44
C ALA A 28 27.45 2.28 -16.28
N GLN A 29 27.21 2.77 -15.07
CA GLN A 29 26.96 1.89 -13.94
C GLN A 29 25.62 1.20 -14.15
N GLN A 30 25.63 -0.12 -14.35
CA GLN A 30 24.42 -0.91 -14.46
C GLN A 30 23.99 -1.30 -13.05
N TYR A 31 22.80 -0.85 -12.65
CA TYR A 31 22.21 -1.24 -11.37
C TYR A 31 21.43 -2.54 -11.52
N ALA A 32 21.41 -3.35 -10.49
CA ALA A 32 20.60 -4.56 -10.45
C ALA A 32 19.10 -4.19 -10.46
N ALA A 33 18.27 -5.04 -11.07
CA ALA A 33 16.83 -4.84 -11.08
C ALA A 33 16.27 -4.69 -9.65
N PRO A 34 15.20 -3.91 -9.45
CA PRO A 34 14.52 -3.86 -8.17
C PRO A 34 14.05 -5.24 -7.75
N GLN A 35 14.24 -5.56 -6.46
CA GLN A 35 13.73 -6.80 -5.87
C GLN A 35 12.46 -6.48 -5.09
N MET A 36 11.35 -7.12 -5.47
CA MET A 36 10.06 -6.99 -4.78
C MET A 36 9.80 -8.25 -3.97
N VAL A 37 9.56 -8.10 -2.67
CA VAL A 37 9.26 -9.19 -1.74
C VAL A 37 7.83 -9.00 -1.26
N SER A 38 6.94 -9.94 -1.62
CA SER A 38 5.57 -9.95 -1.08
C SER A 38 5.58 -10.33 0.39
N LEU A 39 4.85 -9.57 1.20
CA LEU A 39 4.64 -9.83 2.63
C LEU A 39 3.19 -10.24 2.91
N ASP A 40 2.50 -10.90 1.97
CA ASP A 40 1.08 -11.28 2.10
C ASP A 40 0.86 -12.55 2.91
N LYS A 41 1.90 -13.17 3.48
CA LYS A 41 1.84 -14.45 4.21
C LYS A 41 2.32 -14.33 5.65
N GLY A 42 1.88 -15.28 6.48
CA GLY A 42 2.34 -15.41 7.85
C GLY A 42 1.79 -14.34 8.79
N TRP A 43 0.67 -13.74 8.44
CA TRP A 43 -0.01 -12.77 9.28
C TRP A 43 -0.85 -13.44 10.36
N GLU A 44 -0.87 -12.80 11.50
CA GLU A 44 -1.76 -13.09 12.61
C GLU A 44 -2.49 -11.81 13.00
N PHE A 45 -3.73 -11.95 13.51
CA PHE A 45 -4.52 -10.85 14.02
C PHE A 45 -5.03 -11.15 15.42
N SER A 46 -5.36 -10.10 16.16
CA SER A 46 -5.94 -10.18 17.50
C SER A 46 -6.79 -8.94 17.78
N LYS A 47 -7.77 -9.07 18.66
CA LYS A 47 -8.41 -7.90 19.25
C LYS A 47 -7.41 -7.18 20.18
N ALA A 48 -7.36 -5.86 20.13
CA ALA A 48 -6.48 -5.09 20.99
C ALA A 48 -6.76 -5.38 22.48
N GLY A 49 -5.68 -5.58 23.24
CA GLY A 49 -5.77 -5.96 24.65
C GLY A 49 -6.02 -7.45 24.90
N SER A 50 -6.08 -8.28 23.85
CA SER A 50 -6.14 -9.74 23.96
C SER A 50 -4.79 -10.37 23.63
N ASP A 51 -4.48 -11.48 24.28
CA ASP A 51 -3.29 -12.30 23.98
C ASP A 51 -3.60 -13.45 23.01
N GLU A 52 -4.85 -13.57 22.55
CA GLU A 52 -5.28 -14.59 21.58
C GLU A 52 -4.96 -14.11 20.16
N TRP A 53 -3.95 -14.73 19.54
CA TRP A 53 -3.56 -14.49 18.17
C TRP A 53 -4.05 -15.60 17.25
N LEU A 54 -4.68 -15.22 16.15
CA LEU A 54 -5.22 -16.13 15.14
C LEU A 54 -4.58 -15.81 13.79
N SER A 55 -4.52 -16.80 12.91
CA SER A 55 -4.02 -16.57 11.54
C SER A 55 -4.93 -15.59 10.79
N ALA A 56 -4.32 -14.67 10.05
CA ALA A 56 -5.00 -13.68 9.24
C ALA A 56 -4.71 -13.86 7.75
N LYS A 57 -5.66 -13.48 6.92
CA LYS A 57 -5.47 -13.34 5.47
C LYS A 57 -5.10 -11.89 5.12
N VAL A 58 -4.03 -11.72 4.37
CA VAL A 58 -3.64 -10.43 3.80
C VAL A 58 -3.38 -10.64 2.30
N PRO A 59 -4.08 -9.91 1.44
CA PRO A 59 -5.13 -8.92 1.70
C PRO A 59 -6.40 -9.50 2.33
N GLY A 60 -7.01 -8.74 3.28
CA GLY A 60 -8.22 -9.17 3.98
C GLY A 60 -8.76 -8.14 4.96
N THR A 61 -9.77 -8.55 5.72
CA THR A 61 -10.40 -7.72 6.75
C THR A 61 -10.64 -8.55 8.02
N VAL A 62 -10.72 -7.87 9.18
CA VAL A 62 -11.03 -8.49 10.46
C VAL A 62 -12.32 -9.32 10.42
N HIS A 63 -13.36 -8.83 9.74
CA HIS A 63 -14.62 -9.55 9.64
C HIS A 63 -14.43 -10.91 8.94
N GLN A 64 -13.69 -10.92 7.82
CA GLN A 64 -13.41 -12.16 7.10
C GLN A 64 -12.59 -13.13 7.94
N ASP A 65 -11.55 -12.64 8.60
CA ASP A 65 -10.70 -13.47 9.46
C ASP A 65 -11.51 -14.08 10.62
N LEU A 66 -12.39 -13.29 11.26
CA LEU A 66 -13.25 -13.78 12.34
C LEU A 66 -14.27 -14.83 11.85
N ILE A 67 -14.83 -14.66 10.64
CA ILE A 67 -15.74 -15.64 10.02
C ILE A 67 -14.98 -16.94 9.72
N ASP A 68 -13.79 -16.85 9.14
CA ASP A 68 -12.96 -18.01 8.81
C ASP A 68 -12.58 -18.82 10.05
N HIS A 69 -12.46 -18.18 11.21
CA HIS A 69 -12.22 -18.82 12.51
C HIS A 69 -13.50 -19.22 13.27
N GLY A 70 -14.69 -19.08 12.65
CA GLY A 70 -15.97 -19.42 13.28
C GLY A 70 -16.35 -18.53 14.47
N LYS A 71 -15.70 -17.36 14.62
CA LYS A 71 -15.97 -16.39 15.71
C LYS A 71 -17.07 -15.40 15.36
N LEU A 72 -17.45 -15.29 14.09
CA LEU A 72 -18.62 -14.55 13.62
C LEU A 72 -19.51 -15.46 12.78
N PRO A 73 -20.84 -15.30 12.90
CA PRO A 73 -21.78 -15.91 11.97
C PRO A 73 -21.68 -15.19 10.61
N ASP A 74 -22.15 -15.85 9.54
CA ASP A 74 -22.32 -15.21 8.24
C ASP A 74 -23.26 -13.98 8.39
N PRO A 75 -22.77 -12.76 8.18
CA PRO A 75 -23.53 -11.53 8.37
C PRO A 75 -24.69 -11.37 7.39
N PHE A 76 -24.64 -12.05 6.24
CA PHE A 76 -25.70 -12.00 5.22
C PHE A 76 -26.86 -12.95 5.48
N TYR A 77 -26.77 -13.78 6.52
CA TYR A 77 -27.83 -14.72 6.85
C TYR A 77 -28.78 -14.20 7.94
N GLY A 78 -30.05 -14.02 7.62
CA GLY A 78 -31.10 -13.62 8.54
C GLY A 78 -30.83 -12.24 9.16
N ARG A 79 -30.72 -12.21 10.50
CA ARG A 79 -30.41 -11.00 11.28
C ARG A 79 -29.00 -11.03 11.90
N ASN A 80 -28.08 -11.74 11.29
CA ASN A 80 -26.72 -11.82 11.82
C ASN A 80 -25.94 -10.51 11.69
N GLU A 81 -26.34 -9.62 10.76
CA GLU A 81 -25.79 -8.25 10.69
C GLU A 81 -25.76 -7.58 12.07
N GLU A 82 -26.85 -7.69 12.84
CA GLU A 82 -26.94 -7.09 14.18
C GLU A 82 -25.94 -7.69 15.17
N LYS A 83 -25.60 -8.98 15.00
CA LYS A 83 -24.69 -9.71 15.90
C LYS A 83 -23.22 -9.40 15.65
N VAL A 84 -22.87 -8.82 14.51
CA VAL A 84 -21.47 -8.56 14.14
C VAL A 84 -21.05 -7.10 14.34
N GLN A 85 -21.98 -6.21 14.69
CA GLN A 85 -21.72 -4.77 14.83
C GLN A 85 -20.72 -4.40 15.95
N TRP A 86 -20.43 -5.30 16.85
CA TRP A 86 -19.42 -5.07 17.88
C TRP A 86 -18.00 -4.97 17.31
N VAL A 87 -17.73 -5.62 16.16
CA VAL A 87 -16.40 -5.68 15.55
C VAL A 87 -15.88 -4.29 15.18
N GLU A 88 -16.75 -3.41 14.68
CA GLU A 88 -16.39 -2.06 14.28
C GLU A 88 -16.08 -1.11 15.44
N LYS A 89 -16.46 -1.50 16.67
CA LYS A 89 -16.24 -0.71 17.90
C LYS A 89 -14.98 -1.10 18.64
N GLU A 90 -14.31 -2.16 18.19
CA GLU A 90 -13.06 -2.64 18.80
C GLU A 90 -11.86 -2.20 17.97
N ASP A 91 -10.73 -2.03 18.64
CA ASP A 91 -9.44 -1.87 18.00
C ASP A 91 -8.84 -3.24 17.69
N TRP A 92 -8.12 -3.34 16.59
CA TRP A 92 -7.54 -4.59 16.11
C TRP A 92 -6.05 -4.45 15.86
N GLN A 93 -5.34 -5.57 15.93
CA GLN A 93 -3.91 -5.60 15.70
C GLN A 93 -3.53 -6.75 14.78
N TYR A 94 -2.58 -6.50 13.89
CA TYR A 94 -2.01 -7.45 12.95
C TYR A 94 -0.51 -7.51 13.14
N ARG A 95 0.07 -8.68 12.97
CA ARG A 95 1.54 -8.85 13.00
C ARG A 95 1.99 -9.90 12.01
N THR A 96 3.20 -9.73 11.49
CA THR A 96 3.95 -10.74 10.76
C THR A 96 5.43 -10.58 11.00
N SER A 97 6.22 -11.60 10.69
CA SER A 97 7.68 -11.50 10.62
C SER A 97 8.19 -11.98 9.27
N PHE A 98 9.29 -11.40 8.84
CA PHE A 98 9.95 -11.72 7.58
C PHE A 98 11.46 -11.61 7.72
N THR A 99 12.19 -12.30 6.83
CA THR A 99 13.65 -12.31 6.86
C THR A 99 14.20 -11.38 5.78
N VAL A 100 15.22 -10.59 6.16
CA VAL A 100 15.99 -9.74 5.24
C VAL A 100 17.42 -10.27 5.18
N THR A 101 17.93 -10.46 3.95
CA THR A 101 19.28 -10.96 3.71
C THR A 101 20.32 -9.82 3.76
N GLU A 102 21.59 -10.18 3.87
CA GLU A 102 22.70 -9.21 3.78
C GLU A 102 22.70 -8.50 2.41
N GLU A 103 22.48 -9.25 1.33
CA GLU A 103 22.44 -8.73 -0.03
C GLU A 103 21.33 -7.66 -0.19
N GLN A 104 20.14 -7.90 0.38
CA GLN A 104 19.06 -6.94 0.41
C GLN A 104 19.43 -5.68 1.17
N LEU A 105 20.14 -5.81 2.30
CA LEU A 105 20.62 -4.67 3.06
C LEU A 105 21.75 -3.90 2.38
N GLN A 106 22.45 -4.46 1.41
CA GLN A 106 23.46 -3.74 0.62
C GLN A 106 22.82 -2.83 -0.45
N ARG A 107 21.54 -3.00 -0.79
CA ARG A 107 20.85 -2.12 -1.74
C ARG A 107 20.79 -0.70 -1.19
N GLU A 108 20.82 0.32 -2.06
CA GLU A 108 20.84 1.74 -1.65
C GLU A 108 19.57 2.14 -0.90
N ALA A 109 18.42 1.57 -1.28
CA ALA A 109 17.12 1.89 -0.68
C ALA A 109 16.28 0.64 -0.40
N ALA A 110 15.40 0.77 0.59
CA ALA A 110 14.33 -0.17 0.88
C ALA A 110 13.04 0.61 1.21
N THR A 111 11.94 0.24 0.57
CA THR A 111 10.63 0.89 0.76
C THR A 111 9.58 -0.16 1.09
N LEU A 112 8.88 0.03 2.20
CA LEU A 112 7.66 -0.71 2.52
C LEU A 112 6.49 -0.06 1.77
N ILE A 113 5.80 -0.86 0.98
CA ILE A 113 4.64 -0.45 0.17
C ILE A 113 3.43 -1.16 0.75
N MET A 114 2.48 -0.39 1.26
CA MET A 114 1.18 -0.86 1.74
C MET A 114 0.11 -0.24 0.84
N GLU A 115 -0.45 -1.02 -0.07
CA GLU A 115 -1.34 -0.50 -1.11
C GLU A 115 -2.72 -0.09 -0.58
N GLY A 116 -3.10 -0.57 0.60
CA GLY A 116 -4.34 -0.15 1.26
C GLY A 116 -4.47 -0.61 2.69
N LEU A 117 -4.71 0.36 3.57
CA LEU A 117 -5.03 0.17 4.99
C LEU A 117 -6.43 0.69 5.25
N ASP A 118 -7.29 -0.11 5.84
CA ASP A 118 -8.68 0.24 6.12
C ASP A 118 -8.92 0.37 7.63
N THR A 119 -8.91 1.54 8.18
CA THR A 119 -8.69 2.90 7.67
C THR A 119 -7.66 3.61 8.52
N TYR A 120 -7.88 3.66 9.85
CA TYR A 120 -7.02 4.33 10.83
C TYR A 120 -6.03 3.32 11.37
N ALA A 121 -4.77 3.44 10.98
CA ALA A 121 -3.75 2.46 11.32
C ALA A 121 -2.43 3.10 11.72
N ASP A 122 -1.85 2.62 12.82
CA ASP A 122 -0.48 2.90 13.22
C ASP A 122 0.40 1.73 12.80
N VAL A 123 1.41 1.97 11.95
CA VAL A 123 2.29 0.93 11.40
C VAL A 123 3.66 1.01 12.04
N TYR A 124 4.14 -0.12 12.54
CA TYR A 124 5.44 -0.24 13.21
C TYR A 124 6.31 -1.31 12.56
N LEU A 125 7.58 -1.02 12.39
CA LEU A 125 8.60 -1.99 11.98
C LEU A 125 9.70 -2.04 13.04
N ASN A 126 9.96 -3.24 13.57
CA ASN A 126 10.94 -3.45 14.63
C ASN A 126 10.75 -2.54 15.87
N GLY A 127 9.48 -2.19 16.18
CA GLY A 127 9.09 -1.29 17.26
C GLY A 127 9.16 0.20 16.94
N SER A 128 9.63 0.58 15.77
CA SER A 128 9.65 1.98 15.31
C SER A 128 8.35 2.32 14.59
N LEU A 129 7.66 3.39 14.99
CA LEU A 129 6.49 3.90 14.27
C LEU A 129 6.92 4.45 12.91
N LEU A 130 6.32 3.93 11.85
CA LEU A 130 6.62 4.30 10.47
C LEU A 130 5.64 5.33 9.92
N LEU A 131 4.35 5.10 10.14
CA LEU A 131 3.28 5.97 9.63
C LEU A 131 2.00 5.82 10.46
N LYS A 132 1.14 6.83 10.35
CA LYS A 132 -0.25 6.80 10.78
C LYS A 132 -1.13 6.98 9.55
N ALA A 133 -1.93 5.97 9.23
CA ALA A 133 -2.86 5.99 8.11
C ALA A 133 -4.23 6.50 8.55
N ASP A 134 -4.92 7.23 7.68
CA ASP A 134 -6.27 7.76 7.91
C ASP A 134 -7.17 7.71 6.67
N ASN A 135 -6.74 6.99 5.63
CA ASN A 135 -7.40 6.97 4.33
C ASN A 135 -7.26 5.60 3.67
N MET A 136 -8.39 4.92 3.45
CA MET A 136 -8.36 3.58 2.84
C MET A 136 -8.08 3.59 1.32
N PHE A 137 -8.23 4.75 0.65
CA PHE A 137 -8.14 4.85 -0.81
C PHE A 137 -6.74 5.12 -1.34
N VAL A 138 -5.79 5.41 -0.47
CA VAL A 138 -4.40 5.70 -0.85
C VAL A 138 -3.46 4.57 -0.44
N GLY A 139 -2.43 4.35 -1.26
CA GLY A 139 -1.30 3.50 -0.91
C GLY A 139 -0.22 4.31 -0.19
N TYR A 140 0.48 3.66 0.73
CA TYR A 140 1.56 4.26 1.50
C TYR A 140 2.90 3.65 1.08
N LYS A 141 3.87 4.49 0.75
CA LYS A 141 5.25 4.10 0.43
C LYS A 141 6.18 4.71 1.47
N VAL A 142 6.76 3.89 2.32
CA VAL A 142 7.57 4.34 3.46
C VAL A 142 9.01 3.86 3.32
N PRO A 143 10.02 4.76 3.30
CA PRO A 143 11.41 4.37 3.35
C PRO A 143 11.72 3.67 4.68
N VAL A 144 12.26 2.43 4.61
CA VAL A 144 12.47 1.60 5.81
C VAL A 144 13.92 1.12 5.97
N LYS A 145 14.81 1.51 5.07
CA LYS A 145 16.20 1.06 5.07
C LYS A 145 16.91 1.22 6.44
N SER A 146 16.65 2.33 7.12
CA SER A 146 17.29 2.65 8.41
C SER A 146 16.79 1.82 9.59
N VAL A 147 15.63 1.18 9.46
CA VAL A 147 15.00 0.40 10.55
C VAL A 147 15.03 -1.10 10.29
N LEU A 148 15.39 -1.52 9.06
CA LEU A 148 15.57 -2.94 8.72
C LEU A 148 16.82 -3.51 9.36
N ARG A 149 16.75 -4.81 9.66
CA ARG A 149 17.85 -5.60 10.23
C ARG A 149 18.11 -6.84 9.38
N LYS A 150 19.35 -7.33 9.39
CA LYS A 150 19.66 -8.66 8.88
C LYS A 150 18.92 -9.72 9.70
N GLY A 151 18.35 -10.70 9.03
CA GLY A 151 17.57 -11.75 9.67
C GLY A 151 16.13 -11.33 9.91
N GLU A 152 15.55 -11.71 11.04
CA GLU A 152 14.15 -11.50 11.34
C GLU A 152 13.82 -10.02 11.56
N ASN A 153 12.74 -9.56 10.91
CA ASN A 153 12.11 -8.27 11.08
C ASN A 153 10.64 -8.46 11.43
N LYS A 154 10.09 -7.63 12.30
CA LYS A 154 8.71 -7.72 12.79
C LYS A 154 7.92 -6.51 12.32
N LEU A 155 6.87 -6.76 11.55
CA LEU A 155 5.91 -5.75 11.11
C LEU A 155 4.64 -5.88 11.94
N TYR A 156 4.18 -4.76 12.48
CA TYR A 156 3.00 -4.69 13.33
C TYR A 156 2.12 -3.52 12.88
N VAL A 157 0.82 -3.77 12.80
CA VAL A 157 -0.18 -2.77 12.40
C VAL A 157 -1.28 -2.74 13.44
N TYR A 158 -1.53 -1.58 14.05
CA TYR A 158 -2.62 -1.36 14.98
C TYR A 158 -3.72 -0.58 14.28
N PHE A 159 -4.91 -1.17 14.18
CA PHE A 159 -6.09 -0.54 13.61
C PHE A 159 -6.98 -0.01 14.73
N HIS A 160 -7.24 1.28 14.69
CA HIS A 160 -8.25 1.91 15.53
C HIS A 160 -9.64 1.62 14.99
N SER A 161 -10.61 1.51 15.88
CA SER A 161 -12.02 1.37 15.53
C SER A 161 -12.44 2.47 14.55
N PRO A 162 -13.01 2.13 13.38
CA PRO A 162 -13.43 3.13 12.39
C PRO A 162 -14.60 4.01 12.90
N VAL A 163 -15.31 3.56 13.91
CA VAL A 163 -16.40 4.29 14.55
C VAL A 163 -15.89 5.15 15.69
N ASN A 164 -15.19 4.54 16.66
CA ASN A 164 -14.75 5.25 17.87
C ASN A 164 -13.70 6.31 17.56
N TYR A 165 -12.86 6.11 16.56
CA TYR A 165 -11.82 7.07 16.17
C TYR A 165 -12.39 8.42 15.74
N VAL A 166 -13.53 8.43 15.05
CA VAL A 166 -14.17 9.66 14.54
C VAL A 166 -15.33 10.14 15.42
N MET A 167 -15.68 9.39 16.46
CA MET A 167 -16.76 9.75 17.39
C MET A 167 -16.58 11.14 18.01
N PRO A 168 -15.37 11.58 18.44
CA PRO A 168 -15.16 12.93 18.96
C PRO A 168 -15.52 14.03 17.95
N GLN A 169 -15.34 13.79 16.65
CA GLN A 169 -15.73 14.76 15.61
C GLN A 169 -17.26 14.86 15.50
N TRP A 170 -17.96 13.74 15.55
CA TRP A 170 -19.41 13.72 15.58
C TRP A 170 -19.95 14.43 16.84
N GLU A 171 -19.39 14.15 18.01
CA GLU A 171 -19.79 14.75 19.29
C GLU A 171 -19.56 16.27 19.31
N SER A 172 -18.45 16.73 18.75
CA SER A 172 -18.16 18.15 18.60
C SER A 172 -19.14 18.86 17.65
N ASN A 173 -19.63 18.16 16.63
CA ASN A 173 -20.62 18.67 15.71
C ASN A 173 -22.04 18.68 16.29
N GLY A 174 -22.41 17.65 17.06
CA GLY A 174 -23.64 17.54 17.83
C GLY A 174 -24.90 17.19 17.04
N PHE A 175 -24.80 16.92 15.72
CA PHE A 175 -25.90 16.49 14.87
C PHE A 175 -25.40 15.59 13.73
N ASN A 176 -26.32 14.85 13.11
CA ASN A 176 -26.02 14.04 11.93
C ASN A 176 -26.01 14.90 10.66
N TYR A 177 -24.91 14.85 9.90
CA TYR A 177 -24.90 15.29 8.52
C TYR A 177 -25.74 14.35 7.65
N PRO A 178 -26.21 14.80 6.47
CA PRO A 178 -26.86 13.92 5.49
C PRO A 178 -25.92 12.75 5.10
N ALA A 179 -26.26 11.56 5.54
CA ALA A 179 -25.55 10.31 5.28
C ALA A 179 -26.56 9.15 5.45
N ASP A 180 -27.58 9.10 4.59
CA ASP A 180 -28.69 8.18 4.74
C ASP A 180 -28.29 6.71 4.53
N ASN A 181 -27.11 6.47 3.93
CA ASN A 181 -26.48 5.16 3.85
C ASN A 181 -25.91 4.66 5.20
N ASP A 182 -25.65 5.54 6.15
CA ASP A 182 -25.14 5.15 7.47
C ASP A 182 -26.32 4.77 8.37
N HIS A 183 -26.49 3.46 8.58
CA HIS A 183 -27.62 2.87 9.33
C HIS A 183 -27.49 2.94 10.84
N SER A 184 -26.56 3.76 11.35
CA SER A 184 -26.40 3.97 12.80
C SER A 184 -27.10 5.23 13.30
N ASP A 185 -27.39 5.28 14.61
CA ASP A 185 -27.98 6.47 15.25
C ASP A 185 -27.02 7.67 15.18
N LYS A 186 -25.72 7.42 15.24
CA LYS A 186 -24.66 8.41 15.09
C LYS A 186 -23.97 8.20 13.74
N ARG A 187 -24.36 8.99 12.74
CA ARG A 187 -23.85 8.87 11.36
C ARG A 187 -22.44 9.40 11.25
N VAL A 188 -21.47 8.54 11.51
CA VAL A 188 -20.03 8.90 11.56
C VAL A 188 -19.32 8.76 10.21
N SER A 189 -19.93 8.16 9.20
CA SER A 189 -19.34 7.88 7.89
C SER A 189 -18.77 9.10 7.20
N VAL A 190 -19.38 10.27 7.37
CA VAL A 190 -18.96 11.54 6.75
C VAL A 190 -17.64 12.09 7.27
N PHE A 191 -17.17 11.61 8.43
CA PHE A 191 -15.91 12.03 9.04
C PHE A 191 -14.74 11.11 8.64
N SER A 192 -15.00 10.09 7.82
CA SER A 192 -14.03 9.04 7.51
C SER A 192 -13.71 8.97 6.02
N ARG A 193 -12.41 8.89 5.68
CA ARG A 193 -11.97 8.57 4.30
C ARG A 193 -12.02 7.05 4.08
N LYS A 194 -13.21 6.51 4.25
CA LYS A 194 -13.58 5.11 4.11
C LYS A 194 -14.76 5.00 3.15
N ALA A 195 -14.88 3.88 2.46
CA ALA A 195 -15.99 3.65 1.53
C ALA A 195 -17.35 3.81 2.25
N PRO A 196 -18.22 4.73 1.80
CA PRO A 196 -19.49 5.01 2.48
C PRO A 196 -20.37 3.78 2.64
N TYR A 197 -20.36 2.87 1.65
CA TYR A 197 -21.14 1.63 1.69
C TYR A 197 -20.73 0.69 2.84
N SER A 198 -19.54 0.86 3.44
CA SER A 198 -19.16 0.10 4.64
C SER A 198 -20.05 0.40 5.85
N PHE A 199 -20.66 1.57 5.87
CA PHE A 199 -21.59 2.00 6.93
C PHE A 199 -23.07 1.67 6.63
N GLY A 200 -23.31 0.89 5.57
CA GLY A 200 -24.62 0.49 5.10
C GLY A 200 -24.99 1.11 3.75
N TRP A 201 -26.03 0.59 3.15
CA TRP A 201 -26.64 1.09 1.90
C TRP A 201 -28.10 0.61 1.83
N ASP A 202 -28.91 1.15 0.91
CA ASP A 202 -30.33 0.80 0.76
C ASP A 202 -30.58 -0.71 0.64
N TRP A 203 -29.66 -1.42 0.01
CA TRP A 203 -29.70 -2.86 -0.26
C TRP A 203 -28.50 -3.62 0.31
N GLY A 204 -27.62 -2.95 1.04
CA GLY A 204 -26.39 -3.50 1.60
C GLY A 204 -26.34 -3.42 3.10
N ILE A 205 -25.81 -4.47 3.72
CA ILE A 205 -25.59 -4.53 5.18
C ILE A 205 -24.51 -3.56 5.63
N ARG A 206 -24.56 -3.18 6.90
CA ARG A 206 -23.52 -2.39 7.56
C ARG A 206 -22.39 -3.29 8.05
N LEU A 207 -21.20 -3.11 7.49
CA LEU A 207 -19.96 -3.73 7.97
C LEU A 207 -18.84 -2.69 7.86
N ALA A 208 -18.64 -1.87 8.90
CA ALA A 208 -17.51 -0.93 8.94
C ALA A 208 -16.23 -1.71 9.27
N THR A 209 -15.58 -2.17 8.20
CA THR A 209 -14.43 -3.07 8.25
C THR A 209 -13.15 -2.39 8.76
N SER A 210 -12.19 -3.20 9.20
CA SER A 210 -10.78 -2.81 9.41
C SER A 210 -9.88 -3.91 8.87
N GLY A 211 -8.69 -3.56 8.37
CA GLY A 211 -7.72 -4.54 7.94
C GLY A 211 -6.76 -4.07 6.86
N ILE A 212 -5.86 -4.95 6.49
CA ILE A 212 -4.90 -4.76 5.39
C ILE A 212 -5.56 -5.28 4.12
N TRP A 213 -6.33 -4.44 3.43
CA TRP A 213 -7.23 -4.88 2.35
C TRP A 213 -6.60 -4.94 0.96
N ARG A 214 -5.33 -4.50 0.84
CA ARG A 214 -4.53 -4.59 -0.38
C ARG A 214 -3.13 -5.14 -0.07
N PRO A 215 -2.34 -5.54 -1.09
CA PRO A 215 -1.03 -6.14 -0.90
C PRO A 215 -0.05 -5.32 -0.07
N VAL A 216 0.85 -6.03 0.59
CA VAL A 216 2.01 -5.48 1.29
C VAL A 216 3.28 -5.99 0.62
N THR A 217 4.16 -5.07 0.22
CA THR A 217 5.40 -5.40 -0.49
C THR A 217 6.58 -4.65 0.10
N LEU A 218 7.72 -5.31 0.19
CA LEU A 218 9.00 -4.69 0.51
C LEU A 218 9.86 -4.63 -0.76
N ALA A 219 10.19 -3.41 -1.20
CA ALA A 219 10.97 -3.15 -2.39
C ALA A 219 12.41 -2.77 -2.03
N PHE A 220 13.40 -3.44 -2.64
CA PHE A 220 14.82 -3.10 -2.55
C PHE A 220 15.32 -2.65 -3.92
N TYR A 221 15.98 -1.51 -3.98
CA TYR A 221 16.45 -0.93 -5.24
C TYR A 221 17.63 0.01 -5.02
N ASP A 222 18.29 0.36 -6.14
CA ASP A 222 19.42 1.29 -6.17
C ASP A 222 19.09 2.45 -7.10
N ALA A 223 19.84 3.54 -6.97
CA ALA A 223 19.82 4.71 -7.83
C ALA A 223 18.51 5.49 -7.86
N ALA A 224 17.41 4.87 -8.27
CA ALA A 224 16.13 5.54 -8.44
C ALA A 224 14.97 4.53 -8.45
N SER A 225 13.77 5.03 -8.22
CA SER A 225 12.51 4.29 -8.38
C SER A 225 11.52 5.12 -9.15
N ILE A 226 10.59 4.44 -9.84
CA ILE A 226 9.42 5.11 -10.40
C ILE A 226 8.41 5.24 -9.28
N ASN A 227 8.08 6.48 -8.99
CA ASN A 227 7.06 6.79 -7.99
C ASN A 227 5.66 6.68 -8.59
N ASP A 228 5.49 7.22 -9.79
CA ASP A 228 4.21 7.19 -10.49
C ASP A 228 4.41 7.07 -12.01
N TYR A 229 3.47 6.43 -12.69
CA TYR A 229 3.41 6.31 -14.13
C TYR A 229 1.97 6.42 -14.59
N TYR A 230 1.70 7.47 -15.35
CA TYR A 230 0.38 7.76 -15.87
C TYR A 230 0.39 7.80 -17.40
N VAL A 231 -0.50 7.01 -18.01
CA VAL A 231 -0.75 7.02 -19.46
C VAL A 231 -1.98 7.85 -19.74
N HIS A 232 -1.76 9.05 -20.26
CA HIS A 232 -2.83 9.94 -20.69
C HIS A 232 -3.25 9.64 -22.11
N GLN A 233 -4.48 9.23 -22.31
CA GLN A 233 -5.07 9.00 -23.61
C GLN A 233 -5.55 10.34 -24.18
N VAL A 234 -4.78 10.90 -25.12
CA VAL A 234 -5.05 12.23 -25.72
C VAL A 234 -6.18 12.12 -26.74
N SER A 235 -6.10 11.12 -27.63
CA SER A 235 -7.13 10.84 -28.62
C SER A 235 -7.11 9.36 -29.04
N VAL A 236 -8.27 8.85 -29.44
CA VAL A 236 -8.44 7.50 -29.97
C VAL A 236 -9.37 7.53 -31.15
N SER A 237 -8.98 6.86 -32.22
CA SER A 237 -9.81 6.61 -33.40
C SER A 237 -9.70 5.14 -33.81
N GLN A 238 -10.37 4.74 -34.88
CA GLN A 238 -10.19 3.37 -35.43
C GLN A 238 -8.78 3.17 -36.03
N ALA A 239 -8.11 4.24 -36.44
CA ALA A 239 -6.82 4.18 -37.15
C ALA A 239 -5.63 4.40 -36.21
N GLU A 240 -5.77 5.21 -35.16
CA GLU A 240 -4.67 5.55 -34.25
C GLU A 240 -5.14 5.82 -32.81
N ALA A 241 -4.25 5.57 -31.87
CA ALA A 241 -4.36 6.05 -30.49
C ALA A 241 -3.15 6.93 -30.17
N LYS A 242 -3.39 8.18 -29.75
CA LYS A 242 -2.35 9.09 -29.28
C LYS A 242 -2.34 9.11 -27.77
N VAL A 243 -1.21 8.74 -27.17
CA VAL A 243 -1.01 8.70 -25.73
C VAL A 243 0.16 9.57 -25.30
N GLU A 244 0.06 10.14 -24.11
CA GLU A 244 1.14 10.86 -23.44
C GLU A 244 1.53 10.08 -22.18
N ASN A 245 2.82 9.78 -22.03
CA ASN A 245 3.35 9.08 -20.87
C ASN A 245 3.92 10.09 -19.87
N LYS A 246 3.43 10.07 -18.64
CA LYS A 246 3.93 10.89 -17.53
C LYS A 246 4.56 9.99 -16.50
N LEU A 247 5.84 10.21 -16.20
CA LEU A 247 6.59 9.45 -15.22
C LEU A 247 7.10 10.38 -14.13
N GLU A 248 6.96 9.92 -12.89
CA GLU A 248 7.59 10.53 -11.73
C GLU A 248 8.71 9.60 -11.23
N ILE A 249 9.94 10.09 -11.25
CA ILE A 249 11.13 9.32 -10.86
C ILE A 249 11.76 9.94 -9.62
N ASN A 250 11.88 9.14 -8.56
CA ASN A 250 12.57 9.52 -7.34
C ASN A 250 14.01 9.01 -7.36
N SER A 251 14.99 9.93 -7.22
CA SER A 251 16.39 9.56 -7.04
C SER A 251 16.69 9.16 -5.60
N VAL A 252 17.48 8.11 -5.41
CA VAL A 252 17.97 7.71 -4.09
C VAL A 252 19.14 8.61 -3.68
N GLY A 253 19.03 9.23 -2.49
CA GLY A 253 20.02 10.19 -1.98
C GLY A 253 20.04 11.52 -2.73
N ASN A 254 20.99 12.40 -2.36
CA ASN A 254 21.13 13.73 -2.95
C ASN A 254 22.17 13.75 -4.10
N VAL A 255 22.15 12.74 -4.97
CA VAL A 255 23.10 12.61 -6.09
C VAL A 255 22.35 12.87 -7.38
N GLU A 256 22.84 13.85 -8.17
CA GLU A 256 22.33 14.06 -9.52
C GLU A 256 22.68 12.86 -10.40
N ARG A 257 21.68 12.32 -11.08
CA ARG A 257 21.80 11.14 -11.95
C ARG A 257 21.08 11.41 -13.27
N LYS A 258 21.69 10.94 -14.36
CA LYS A 258 21.01 10.89 -15.64
C LYS A 258 20.35 9.52 -15.79
N ALA A 259 19.06 9.52 -16.07
CA ALA A 259 18.28 8.30 -16.32
C ALA A 259 17.85 8.27 -17.79
N GLN A 260 17.88 7.09 -18.39
CA GLN A 260 17.22 6.81 -19.65
C GLN A 260 15.98 5.99 -19.33
N VAL A 261 14.84 6.45 -19.81
CA VAL A 261 13.56 5.75 -19.68
C VAL A 261 13.22 5.15 -21.04
N THR A 262 12.85 3.88 -21.06
CA THR A 262 12.33 3.21 -22.25
C THR A 262 10.90 2.80 -21.96
N VAL A 263 9.98 3.20 -22.83
CA VAL A 263 8.58 2.78 -22.77
C VAL A 263 8.34 1.75 -23.87
N GLU A 264 7.91 0.55 -23.49
CA GLU A 264 7.61 -0.52 -24.44
C GLU A 264 6.09 -0.66 -24.59
N TYR A 265 5.61 -0.69 -25.80
CA TYR A 265 4.21 -0.91 -26.16
C TYR A 265 4.06 -2.25 -26.87
N ALA A 266 3.00 -2.98 -26.56
CA ALA A 266 2.63 -4.19 -27.30
C ALA A 266 1.19 -4.07 -27.81
N TYR A 267 1.01 -4.33 -29.11
CA TYR A 267 -0.31 -4.36 -29.73
C TYR A 267 -0.39 -5.53 -30.71
N ASN A 268 -1.40 -6.36 -30.57
CA ASN A 268 -1.65 -7.55 -31.42
C ASN A 268 -0.44 -8.50 -31.58
N GLY A 269 0.46 -8.57 -30.58
CA GLY A 269 1.67 -9.39 -30.61
C GLY A 269 2.92 -8.66 -31.10
N ASP A 270 2.79 -7.48 -31.67
CA ASP A 270 3.92 -6.61 -32.04
C ASP A 270 4.34 -5.76 -30.86
N SER A 271 5.63 -5.54 -30.67
CA SER A 271 6.21 -4.73 -29.61
C SER A 271 6.92 -3.51 -30.21
N TYR A 272 6.70 -2.35 -29.61
CA TYR A 272 7.31 -1.07 -29.98
C TYR A 272 7.99 -0.47 -28.74
N ALA A 273 9.13 0.22 -28.92
CA ALA A 273 9.87 0.88 -27.86
C ALA A 273 10.25 2.29 -28.27
N GLU A 274 10.12 3.26 -27.34
CA GLU A 274 10.58 4.64 -27.43
C GLU A 274 11.53 5.00 -26.28
#